data_fa4192dadf43b1ab3a911e0b200006f3
#
_entry.id   fa4192dadf43b1ab3a911e0b200006f3
#
_cell.length_a   1.000
_cell.length_b   1.000
_cell.length_c   1.000
_cell.angle_alpha   90.00
_cell.angle_beta   90.00
_cell.angle_gamma   90.00
#
_symmetry.space_group_name_H-M   'P 1'
#
loop_
_entity.id
_entity.type
_entity.pdbx_description
1 polymer ?
#
loop_
_entity_poly.entity_id
_entity_poly.type
_entity_poly.pdbx_seq_one_letter_code
_entity_poly.pdbx_strand_id
1 'polypeptide(L)'
;MIIPAFSKTYGQKKVLDFPGMELQPGNIYAILGANGSGKSTFSKILADVLPADRKIHLESSIGYLPQKPYAFRMSVRKNILLGGRDIQKAESLAKALSLTDLEHKRADRLSGGETARMAMARLMMGTYDVVILDEPTAAMDMETTAAAETLIQSYVRQTNCILILVTHSLQQARRIADEAMFFQKGEVLEYGPAESLLYSPTRVELKRFLEFYGN
;
A
#
# COMPACT_ATOMS: atom_id res chain seq x y z
N MET A 1 -2.81 -16.56 4.23
CA MET A 1 -3.18 -15.89 5.50
C MET A 1 -4.67 -15.55 5.46
N ILE A 2 -5.40 -15.79 6.54
CA ILE A 2 -6.82 -15.43 6.62
C ILE A 2 -6.93 -14.06 7.33
N ILE A 3 -7.51 -13.08 6.63
CA ILE A 3 -7.99 -11.84 7.25
C ILE A 3 -9.43 -12.10 7.69
N PRO A 4 -9.75 -12.00 9.01
CA PRO A 4 -11.10 -12.24 9.49
C PRO A 4 -12.07 -11.16 9.00
N ALA A 5 -13.37 -11.43 9.07
CA ALA A 5 -14.40 -10.43 8.82
C ALA A 5 -14.38 -9.36 9.91
N PHE A 6 -14.53 -8.08 9.51
CA PHE A 6 -14.63 -6.96 10.42
C PHE A 6 -15.41 -5.78 9.83
N SER A 7 -15.91 -4.93 10.71
CA SER A 7 -16.64 -3.73 10.32
C SER A 7 -16.12 -2.49 11.05
N LYS A 8 -16.47 -1.33 10.52
CA LYS A 8 -16.26 -0.04 11.17
C LYS A 8 -17.47 0.86 11.01
N THR A 9 -17.94 1.35 12.15
CA THR A 9 -19.09 2.26 12.24
C THR A 9 -18.68 3.56 12.95
N TYR A 10 -19.14 4.70 12.45
CA TYR A 10 -19.04 5.99 13.12
C TYR A 10 -20.46 6.52 13.38
N GLY A 11 -20.83 6.61 14.65
CA GLY A 11 -22.21 6.91 15.04
C GLY A 11 -23.17 5.85 14.48
N GLN A 12 -24.09 6.25 13.60
CA GLN A 12 -25.02 5.32 12.93
C GLN A 12 -24.55 4.88 11.52
N LYS A 13 -23.42 5.40 11.03
CA LYS A 13 -22.96 5.14 9.67
C LYS A 13 -21.90 4.03 9.67
N LYS A 14 -22.22 2.86 9.10
CA LYS A 14 -21.24 1.84 8.76
C LYS A 14 -20.43 2.34 7.58
N VAL A 15 -19.12 2.45 7.74
CA VAL A 15 -18.17 2.94 6.72
C VAL A 15 -17.33 1.84 6.11
N LEU A 16 -17.33 0.66 6.76
CA LEU A 16 -16.64 -0.53 6.27
C LEU A 16 -17.35 -1.77 6.78
N ASP A 17 -17.55 -2.74 5.89
CA ASP A 17 -18.01 -4.10 6.14
C ASP A 17 -17.18 -5.07 5.30
N PHE A 18 -16.11 -5.60 5.89
CA PHE A 18 -15.20 -6.53 5.21
C PHE A 18 -15.60 -7.97 5.53
N PRO A 19 -15.88 -8.80 4.52
CA PRO A 19 -16.44 -10.14 4.76
C PRO A 19 -15.43 -11.17 5.29
N GLY A 20 -14.15 -10.79 5.37
CA GLY A 20 -13.06 -11.72 5.58
C GLY A 20 -12.58 -12.33 4.26
N MET A 21 -11.29 -12.66 4.19
CA MET A 21 -10.69 -13.18 2.96
C MET A 21 -9.40 -13.92 3.24
N GLU A 22 -9.12 -14.96 2.47
CA GLU A 22 -7.81 -15.59 2.45
C GLU A 22 -6.92 -14.93 1.41
N LEU A 23 -5.72 -14.51 1.83
CA LEU A 23 -4.69 -13.94 0.96
C LEU A 23 -3.49 -14.87 0.88
N GLN A 24 -2.92 -15.01 -0.31
CA GLN A 24 -1.78 -15.88 -0.58
C GLN A 24 -0.47 -15.11 -0.42
N PRO A 25 0.54 -15.65 0.29
CA PRO A 25 1.89 -15.09 0.33
C PRO A 25 2.49 -14.94 -1.07
N GLY A 26 3.32 -13.93 -1.25
CA GLY A 26 3.97 -13.65 -2.52
C GLY A 26 3.13 -12.89 -3.53
N ASN A 27 1.86 -12.59 -3.23
CA ASN A 27 0.96 -11.86 -4.11
C ASN A 27 0.84 -10.38 -3.73
N ILE A 28 0.61 -9.56 -4.75
CA ILE A 28 0.28 -8.13 -4.65
C ILE A 28 -1.22 -7.96 -4.90
N TYR A 29 -1.92 -7.44 -3.89
CA TYR A 29 -3.37 -7.19 -3.90
C TYR A 29 -3.65 -5.70 -4.09
N ALA A 30 -4.14 -5.29 -5.25
CA ALA A 30 -4.57 -3.92 -5.47
C ALA A 30 -5.95 -3.66 -4.85
N ILE A 31 -6.08 -2.61 -4.05
CA ILE A 31 -7.37 -2.14 -3.53
C ILE A 31 -7.80 -0.92 -4.30
N LEU A 32 -8.90 -1.05 -5.03
CA LEU A 32 -9.47 -0.06 -5.94
C LEU A 32 -10.81 0.46 -5.42
N GLY A 33 -11.21 1.65 -5.86
CA GLY A 33 -12.50 2.24 -5.53
C GLY A 33 -12.41 3.76 -5.37
N ALA A 34 -13.55 4.42 -5.46
CA ALA A 34 -13.65 5.88 -5.33
C ALA A 34 -13.24 6.39 -3.93
N ASN A 35 -13.03 7.70 -3.82
CA ASN A 35 -12.79 8.33 -2.53
C ASN A 35 -13.97 8.09 -1.58
N GLY A 36 -13.66 7.75 -0.32
CA GLY A 36 -14.68 7.42 0.68
C GLY A 36 -15.27 6.00 0.57
N SER A 37 -14.74 5.13 -0.31
CA SER A 37 -15.24 3.74 -0.44
C SER A 37 -14.83 2.80 0.70
N GLY A 38 -13.97 3.24 1.64
CA GLY A 38 -13.55 2.43 2.80
C GLY A 38 -12.09 1.95 2.76
N LYS A 39 -11.35 2.12 1.67
CA LYS A 39 -9.99 1.61 1.46
C LYS A 39 -9.00 1.98 2.57
N SER A 40 -8.87 3.29 2.88
CA SER A 40 -7.94 3.73 3.94
C SER A 40 -8.41 3.35 5.34
N THR A 41 -9.73 3.14 5.55
CA THR A 41 -10.26 2.59 6.80
C THR A 41 -9.85 1.12 6.94
N PHE A 42 -9.98 0.34 5.88
CA PHE A 42 -9.51 -1.04 5.81
C PHE A 42 -8.01 -1.14 6.11
N SER A 43 -7.17 -0.38 5.41
CA SER A 43 -5.71 -0.36 5.59
C SER A 43 -5.31 -0.02 7.03
N LYS A 44 -5.94 1.00 7.62
CA LYS A 44 -5.65 1.44 9.00
C LYS A 44 -6.09 0.42 10.05
N ILE A 45 -7.18 -0.32 9.81
CA ILE A 45 -7.62 -1.37 10.73
C ILE A 45 -6.66 -2.56 10.66
N LEU A 46 -6.26 -3.01 9.46
CA LEU A 46 -5.28 -4.07 9.31
C LEU A 46 -3.93 -3.70 9.94
N ALA A 47 -3.52 -2.44 9.81
CA ALA A 47 -2.27 -1.93 10.38
C ALA A 47 -2.35 -1.65 11.90
N ASP A 48 -3.45 -1.99 12.56
CA ASP A 48 -3.72 -1.70 13.98
C ASP A 48 -3.62 -0.21 14.36
N VAL A 49 -3.79 0.69 13.38
CA VAL A 49 -3.81 2.15 13.57
C VAL A 49 -5.20 2.65 13.94
N LEU A 50 -6.24 1.92 13.53
CA LEU A 50 -7.64 2.23 13.80
C LEU A 50 -8.35 0.98 14.33
N PRO A 51 -9.04 1.04 15.47
CA PRO A 51 -9.81 -0.10 15.97
C PRO A 51 -11.04 -0.38 15.10
N ALA A 52 -11.28 -1.65 14.79
CA ALA A 52 -12.54 -2.12 14.24
C ALA A 52 -13.65 -2.09 15.30
N ASP A 53 -14.93 -2.29 14.90
CA ASP A 53 -16.06 -2.37 15.84
C ASP A 53 -15.92 -3.56 16.80
N ARG A 54 -15.34 -4.66 16.30
CA ARG A 54 -14.90 -5.80 17.12
C ARG A 54 -13.39 -5.98 16.90
N LYS A 55 -12.66 -6.17 17.99
CA LYS A 55 -11.20 -6.37 17.91
C LYS A 55 -10.90 -7.58 17.02
N ILE A 56 -10.06 -7.36 16.02
CA ILE A 56 -9.45 -8.41 15.22
C ILE A 56 -8.04 -8.68 15.76
N HIS A 57 -7.58 -9.90 15.64
CA HIS A 57 -6.22 -10.29 15.97
C HIS A 57 -5.61 -10.96 14.74
N LEU A 58 -4.49 -10.41 14.28
CA LEU A 58 -3.69 -11.00 13.21
C LEU A 58 -2.36 -11.42 13.81
N GLU A 59 -2.07 -12.71 13.78
CA GLU A 59 -0.76 -13.27 14.21
C GLU A 59 0.28 -13.06 13.11
N SER A 60 0.46 -11.82 12.67
CA SER A 60 1.33 -11.48 11.56
C SER A 60 2.00 -10.14 11.79
N SER A 61 3.27 -10.04 11.41
CA SER A 61 3.99 -8.77 11.41
C SER A 61 3.52 -7.92 10.23
N ILE A 62 3.11 -6.68 10.51
CA ILE A 62 2.54 -5.79 9.50
C ILE A 62 3.40 -4.54 9.34
N GLY A 63 3.87 -4.32 8.12
CA GLY A 63 4.49 -3.06 7.70
C GLY A 63 3.46 -2.15 7.05
N TYR A 64 3.40 -0.87 7.46
CA TYR A 64 2.42 0.07 6.93
C TYR A 64 3.06 1.39 6.47
N LEU A 65 2.84 1.74 5.21
CA LEU A 65 3.16 3.05 4.64
C LEU A 65 1.85 3.83 4.43
N PRO A 66 1.56 4.82 5.28
CA PRO A 66 0.37 5.66 5.11
C PRO A 66 0.51 6.63 3.94
N GLN A 67 -0.60 7.11 3.39
CA GLN A 67 -0.65 8.10 2.32
C GLN A 67 0.16 9.37 2.61
N LYS A 68 0.23 9.79 3.88
CA LYS A 68 1.07 10.90 4.36
C LYS A 68 2.11 10.36 5.34
N PRO A 69 3.26 9.89 4.85
CA PRO A 69 4.27 9.33 5.72
C PRO A 69 4.99 10.42 6.52
N TYR A 70 5.47 10.04 7.70
CA TYR A 70 6.19 10.94 8.58
C TYR A 70 7.69 10.96 8.29
N ALA A 71 8.27 12.17 8.24
CA ALA A 71 9.71 12.42 8.16
C ALA A 71 10.22 12.88 9.54
N PHE A 72 11.08 12.10 10.17
CA PHE A 72 11.72 12.48 11.42
C PHE A 72 12.77 13.57 11.17
N ARG A 73 12.95 14.50 12.14
CA ARG A 73 13.88 15.63 12.06
C ARG A 73 15.36 15.23 12.16
N MET A 74 15.77 14.34 11.25
CA MET A 74 17.14 13.84 11.07
C MET A 74 17.43 13.71 9.57
N SER A 75 18.64 13.28 9.19
CA SER A 75 18.98 13.08 7.78
C SER A 75 18.15 11.95 7.14
N VAL A 76 18.01 11.96 5.80
CA VAL A 76 17.37 10.90 5.03
C VAL A 76 17.98 9.55 5.37
N ARG A 77 19.32 9.42 5.35
CA ARG A 77 20.01 8.18 5.71
C ARG A 77 19.61 7.66 7.10
N LYS A 78 19.58 8.55 8.10
CA LYS A 78 19.15 8.16 9.46
C LYS A 78 17.69 7.74 9.50
N ASN A 79 16.81 8.39 8.72
CA ASN A 79 15.41 7.98 8.60
C ASN A 79 15.27 6.58 8.02
N ILE A 80 16.01 6.24 6.96
CA ILE A 80 15.99 4.90 6.36
C ILE A 80 16.47 3.86 7.38
N LEU A 81 17.57 4.12 8.08
CA LEU A 81 18.16 3.23 9.08
C LEU A 81 17.30 3.03 10.35
N LEU A 82 16.21 3.80 10.54
CA LEU A 82 15.22 3.48 11.57
C LEU A 82 14.46 2.16 11.28
N GLY A 83 14.35 1.77 10.02
CA GLY A 83 13.71 0.51 9.64
C GLY A 83 14.60 -0.72 9.77
N GLY A 84 15.92 -0.55 9.91
CA GLY A 84 16.89 -1.64 10.04
C GLY A 84 18.33 -1.14 10.09
N ARG A 85 19.25 -1.98 10.52
CA ARG A 85 20.65 -1.60 10.76
C ARG A 85 21.61 -1.95 9.61
N ASP A 86 21.14 -2.61 8.57
CA ASP A 86 21.96 -3.01 7.42
C ASP A 86 22.26 -1.78 6.54
N ILE A 87 23.52 -1.33 6.60
CA ILE A 87 23.98 -0.15 5.88
C ILE A 87 23.98 -0.40 4.36
N GLN A 88 24.38 -1.58 3.91
CA GLN A 88 24.44 -1.91 2.48
C GLN A 88 23.03 -1.96 1.87
N LYS A 89 22.07 -2.55 2.62
CA LYS A 89 20.66 -2.54 2.24
C LYS A 89 20.10 -1.11 2.17
N ALA A 90 20.43 -0.27 3.16
CA ALA A 90 19.98 1.14 3.18
C ALA A 90 20.50 1.92 1.96
N GLU A 91 21.78 1.76 1.60
CA GLU A 91 22.40 2.39 0.43
C GLU A 91 21.79 1.87 -0.88
N SER A 92 21.53 0.58 -0.98
CA SER A 92 20.85 -0.02 -2.14
C SER A 92 19.43 0.52 -2.31
N LEU A 93 18.65 0.64 -1.22
CA LEU A 93 17.30 1.21 -1.23
C LEU A 93 17.31 2.71 -1.57
N ALA A 94 18.27 3.46 -1.01
CA ALA A 94 18.43 4.87 -1.32
C ALA A 94 18.75 5.09 -2.81
N LYS A 95 19.62 4.26 -3.37
CA LYS A 95 19.94 4.28 -4.81
C LYS A 95 18.73 3.94 -5.68
N ALA A 96 18.02 2.84 -5.36
CA ALA A 96 16.85 2.38 -6.11
C ALA A 96 15.71 3.42 -6.13
N LEU A 97 15.61 4.24 -5.10
CA LEU A 97 14.57 5.28 -4.95
C LEU A 97 15.09 6.70 -5.22
N SER A 98 16.24 6.86 -5.88
CA SER A 98 16.84 8.17 -6.25
C SER A 98 16.96 9.12 -5.05
N LEU A 99 17.50 8.62 -3.93
CA LEU A 99 17.68 9.35 -2.69
C LEU A 99 19.15 9.58 -2.34
N THR A 100 20.11 9.07 -3.13
CA THR A 100 21.55 9.11 -2.85
C THR A 100 22.04 10.54 -2.61
N ASP A 101 21.69 11.49 -3.49
CA ASP A 101 22.09 12.89 -3.37
C ASP A 101 21.42 13.63 -2.20
N LEU A 102 20.39 13.00 -1.61
CA LEU A 102 19.60 13.55 -0.50
C LEU A 102 19.98 12.95 0.85
N GLU A 103 20.89 11.96 0.91
CA GLU A 103 21.18 11.17 2.11
C GLU A 103 21.51 12.03 3.35
N HIS A 104 22.22 13.13 3.14
CA HIS A 104 22.63 14.05 4.21
C HIS A 104 21.64 15.18 4.48
N LYS A 105 20.64 15.37 3.57
CA LYS A 105 19.61 16.39 3.72
C LYS A 105 18.70 16.06 4.91
N ARG A 106 18.26 17.09 5.63
CA ARG A 106 17.23 16.92 6.68
C ARG A 106 15.91 16.50 6.06
N ALA A 107 15.34 15.41 6.56
CA ALA A 107 14.15 14.81 5.98
C ALA A 107 12.88 15.67 6.13
N ASP A 108 12.83 16.56 7.13
CA ASP A 108 11.76 17.54 7.30
C ASP A 108 11.76 18.68 6.25
N ARG A 109 12.74 18.68 5.34
CA ARG A 109 12.86 19.62 4.21
C ARG A 109 12.67 18.93 2.85
N LEU A 110 12.22 17.70 2.84
CA LEU A 110 11.94 16.95 1.62
C LEU A 110 10.60 17.38 1.02
N SER A 111 10.47 17.25 -0.30
CA SER A 111 9.19 17.30 -0.99
C SER A 111 8.29 16.12 -0.59
N GLY A 112 7.01 16.14 -0.97
CA GLY A 112 6.09 15.03 -0.71
C GLY A 112 6.56 13.72 -1.34
N GLY A 113 7.01 13.75 -2.60
CA GLY A 113 7.53 12.57 -3.30
C GLY A 113 8.84 12.05 -2.72
N GLU A 114 9.79 12.93 -2.38
CA GLU A 114 11.03 12.56 -1.68
C GLU A 114 10.73 11.91 -0.31
N THR A 115 9.76 12.45 0.42
CA THR A 115 9.32 11.90 1.72
C THR A 115 8.70 10.52 1.56
N ALA A 116 7.85 10.32 0.55
CA ALA A 116 7.24 9.03 0.26
C ALA A 116 8.29 7.97 -0.10
N ARG A 117 9.26 8.31 -0.95
CA ARG A 117 10.37 7.41 -1.32
C ARG A 117 11.23 7.05 -0.11
N MET A 118 11.60 8.03 0.71
CA MET A 118 12.37 7.77 1.94
C MET A 118 11.61 6.89 2.93
N ALA A 119 10.31 7.12 3.11
CA ALA A 119 9.49 6.30 4.00
C ALA A 119 9.29 4.88 3.47
N MET A 120 9.19 4.71 2.14
CA MET A 120 9.19 3.39 1.48
C MET A 120 10.53 2.68 1.72
N ALA A 121 11.68 3.34 1.51
CA ALA A 121 12.99 2.78 1.82
C ALA A 121 13.08 2.34 3.29
N ARG A 122 12.65 3.19 4.21
CA ARG A 122 12.60 2.87 5.65
C ARG A 122 11.75 1.64 5.94
N LEU A 123 10.57 1.51 5.33
CA LEU A 123 9.70 0.35 5.50
C LEU A 123 10.38 -0.92 4.99
N MET A 124 10.96 -0.88 3.80
CA MET A 124 11.60 -2.02 3.14
C MET A 124 12.94 -2.44 3.77
N MET A 125 13.47 -1.70 4.72
CA MET A 125 14.56 -2.17 5.58
C MET A 125 14.15 -3.36 6.44
N GLY A 126 12.90 -3.42 6.89
CA GLY A 126 12.33 -4.54 7.65
C GLY A 126 11.89 -5.71 6.76
N THR A 127 11.41 -6.76 7.40
CA THR A 127 10.73 -7.91 6.78
C THR A 127 9.42 -8.14 7.53
N TYR A 128 8.34 -8.32 6.79
CA TYR A 128 6.98 -8.41 7.33
C TYR A 128 6.24 -9.55 6.63
N ASP A 129 5.25 -10.11 7.32
CA ASP A 129 4.32 -11.07 6.72
C ASP A 129 3.35 -10.37 5.77
N VAL A 130 2.94 -9.15 6.15
CA VAL A 130 2.05 -8.29 5.35
C VAL A 130 2.64 -6.90 5.24
N VAL A 131 2.64 -6.35 4.03
CA VAL A 131 2.98 -4.95 3.78
C VAL A 131 1.77 -4.24 3.19
N ILE A 132 1.43 -3.09 3.76
CA ILE A 132 0.33 -2.24 3.29
C ILE A 132 0.91 -0.92 2.81
N LEU A 133 0.67 -0.57 1.56
CA LEU A 133 1.09 0.68 0.95
C LEU A 133 -0.16 1.49 0.57
N ASP A 134 -0.40 2.62 1.23
CA ASP A 134 -1.55 3.49 0.97
C ASP A 134 -1.11 4.66 0.06
N GLU A 135 -1.39 4.53 -1.24
CA GLU A 135 -1.03 5.49 -2.30
C GLU A 135 0.46 5.85 -2.35
N PRO A 136 1.35 4.86 -2.39
CA PRO A 136 2.78 5.08 -2.20
C PRO A 136 3.43 5.97 -3.25
N THR A 137 2.86 6.06 -4.45
CA THR A 137 3.45 6.76 -5.60
C THR A 137 2.69 8.03 -6.03
N ALA A 138 1.64 8.43 -5.28
CA ALA A 138 0.77 9.55 -5.66
C ALA A 138 1.47 10.89 -5.88
N ALA A 139 2.64 11.09 -5.24
CA ALA A 139 3.44 12.32 -5.34
C ALA A 139 4.76 12.11 -6.12
N MET A 140 4.88 11.02 -6.88
CA MET A 140 6.06 10.66 -7.66
C MET A 140 5.82 10.96 -9.15
N ASP A 141 6.89 11.31 -9.86
CA ASP A 141 6.88 11.36 -11.32
C ASP A 141 6.89 9.95 -11.93
N MET A 142 6.84 9.88 -13.25
CA MET A 142 6.75 8.60 -13.96
C MET A 142 7.98 7.71 -13.75
N GLU A 143 9.18 8.30 -13.76
CA GLU A 143 10.43 7.56 -13.62
C GLU A 143 10.58 6.98 -12.21
N THR A 144 10.36 7.81 -11.19
CA THR A 144 10.42 7.37 -9.78
C THR A 144 9.29 6.41 -9.42
N THR A 145 8.12 6.54 -10.07
CA THR A 145 7.03 5.56 -9.93
C THR A 145 7.44 4.20 -10.47
N ALA A 146 8.03 4.13 -11.67
CA ALA A 146 8.48 2.86 -12.26
C ALA A 146 9.57 2.19 -11.40
N ALA A 147 10.51 2.98 -10.87
CA ALA A 147 11.53 2.47 -9.94
C ALA A 147 10.91 1.92 -8.64
N ALA A 148 9.95 2.63 -8.06
CA ALA A 148 9.22 2.19 -6.88
C ALA A 148 8.44 0.89 -7.13
N GLU A 149 7.76 0.76 -8.27
CA GLU A 149 7.03 -0.45 -8.67
C GLU A 149 7.97 -1.66 -8.82
N THR A 150 9.11 -1.46 -9.47
CA THR A 150 10.15 -2.50 -9.60
C THR A 150 10.66 -2.95 -8.23
N LEU A 151 10.88 -2.00 -7.33
CA LEU A 151 11.32 -2.30 -5.97
C LEU A 151 10.25 -3.05 -5.17
N ILE A 152 8.98 -2.65 -5.28
CA ILE A 152 7.83 -3.34 -4.64
C ILE A 152 7.77 -4.79 -5.10
N GLN A 153 7.80 -5.06 -6.40
CA GLN A 153 7.77 -6.42 -6.93
C GLN A 153 8.99 -7.25 -6.48
N SER A 154 10.17 -6.64 -6.48
CA SER A 154 11.39 -7.31 -6.02
C SER A 154 11.31 -7.66 -4.52
N TYR A 155 10.82 -6.73 -3.71
CA TYR A 155 10.62 -6.94 -2.27
C TYR A 155 9.67 -8.10 -1.99
N VAL A 156 8.50 -8.15 -2.66
CA VAL A 156 7.53 -9.25 -2.50
C VAL A 156 8.15 -10.59 -2.90
N ARG A 157 8.86 -10.65 -4.03
CA ARG A 157 9.55 -11.88 -4.47
C ARG A 157 10.61 -12.37 -3.49
N GLN A 158 11.35 -11.45 -2.86
CA GLN A 158 12.43 -11.79 -1.93
C GLN A 158 11.92 -12.20 -0.55
N THR A 159 10.85 -11.57 -0.07
CA THR A 159 10.33 -11.78 1.28
C THR A 159 9.16 -12.76 1.32
N ASN A 160 8.56 -13.06 0.18
CA ASN A 160 7.31 -13.83 0.06
C ASN A 160 6.16 -13.26 0.91
N CYS A 161 6.17 -11.94 1.17
CA CYS A 161 5.12 -11.27 1.93
C CYS A 161 3.83 -11.13 1.11
N ILE A 162 2.72 -10.91 1.79
CA ILE A 162 1.50 -10.40 1.18
C ILE A 162 1.65 -8.88 1.06
N LEU A 163 1.44 -8.31 -0.13
CA LEU A 163 1.45 -6.87 -0.29
C LEU A 163 0.06 -6.36 -0.67
N ILE A 164 -0.45 -5.42 0.12
CA ILE A 164 -1.71 -4.73 -0.10
C ILE A 164 -1.39 -3.32 -0.61
N LEU A 165 -1.75 -3.05 -1.86
CA LEU A 165 -1.52 -1.77 -2.54
C LEU A 165 -2.83 -1.02 -2.69
N VAL A 166 -3.05 0.02 -1.90
CA VAL A 166 -4.15 0.95 -2.14
C VAL A 166 -3.69 1.98 -3.16
N THR A 167 -4.39 2.07 -4.28
CA THR A 167 -4.03 3.01 -5.35
C THR A 167 -5.24 3.50 -6.12
N HIS A 168 -5.17 4.74 -6.61
CA HIS A 168 -6.11 5.29 -7.60
C HIS A 168 -5.63 5.02 -9.03
N SER A 169 -4.36 4.66 -9.22
CA SER A 169 -3.80 4.41 -10.53
C SER A 169 -4.17 3.01 -11.02
N LEU A 170 -5.15 2.95 -11.93
CA LEU A 170 -5.50 1.70 -12.60
C LEU A 170 -4.32 1.16 -13.41
N GLN A 171 -3.50 2.03 -13.99
CA GLN A 171 -2.30 1.63 -14.71
C GLN A 171 -1.27 0.97 -13.79
N GLN A 172 -1.08 1.49 -12.57
CA GLN A 172 -0.23 0.87 -11.57
C GLN A 172 -0.76 -0.52 -11.19
N ALA A 173 -2.05 -0.63 -10.87
CA ALA A 173 -2.67 -1.92 -10.55
C ALA A 173 -2.49 -2.93 -11.70
N ARG A 174 -2.68 -2.50 -12.96
CA ARG A 174 -2.45 -3.35 -14.15
C ARG A 174 -1.02 -3.83 -14.31
N ARG A 175 -0.02 -3.02 -13.89
CA ARG A 175 1.41 -3.37 -14.06
C ARG A 175 1.93 -4.33 -13.00
N ILE A 176 1.45 -4.19 -11.76
CA ILE A 176 2.12 -4.88 -10.64
C ILE A 176 1.22 -5.75 -9.76
N ALA A 177 -0.12 -5.66 -9.89
CA ALA A 177 -1.01 -6.45 -9.04
C ALA A 177 -1.29 -7.83 -9.63
N ASP A 178 -1.26 -8.86 -8.77
CA ASP A 178 -1.68 -10.22 -9.10
C ASP A 178 -3.20 -10.37 -8.95
N GLU A 179 -3.74 -9.78 -7.90
CA GLU A 179 -5.16 -9.81 -7.54
C GLU A 179 -5.66 -8.38 -7.30
N ALA A 180 -6.96 -8.17 -7.43
CA ALA A 180 -7.58 -6.88 -7.14
C ALA A 180 -8.87 -7.02 -6.34
N MET A 181 -9.15 -6.02 -5.50
CA MET A 181 -10.39 -5.87 -4.74
C MET A 181 -11.02 -4.53 -5.10
N PHE A 182 -12.26 -4.54 -5.50
CA PHE A 182 -13.01 -3.32 -5.77
C PHE A 182 -13.91 -2.96 -4.59
N PHE A 183 -13.61 -1.84 -3.93
CA PHE A 183 -14.34 -1.31 -2.80
C PHE A 183 -15.36 -0.26 -3.23
N GLN A 184 -16.62 -0.43 -2.79
CA GLN A 184 -17.65 0.57 -2.93
C GLN A 184 -18.51 0.63 -1.68
N LYS A 185 -18.77 1.85 -1.17
CA LYS A 185 -19.63 2.12 0.01
C LYS A 185 -19.30 1.26 1.25
N GLY A 186 -18.02 0.95 1.44
CA GLY A 186 -17.55 0.17 2.58
C GLY A 186 -17.54 -1.35 2.37
N GLU A 187 -17.91 -1.84 1.21
CA GLU A 187 -17.99 -3.27 0.90
C GLU A 187 -17.03 -3.64 -0.23
N VAL A 188 -16.57 -4.90 -0.25
CA VAL A 188 -15.84 -5.49 -1.38
C VAL A 188 -16.88 -6.03 -2.37
N LEU A 189 -17.09 -5.34 -3.48
CA LEU A 189 -18.10 -5.75 -4.48
C LEU A 189 -17.59 -6.80 -5.44
N GLU A 190 -16.30 -6.76 -5.78
CA GLU A 190 -15.69 -7.69 -6.70
C GLU A 190 -14.25 -7.96 -6.27
N TYR A 191 -13.81 -9.21 -6.38
CA TYR A 191 -12.47 -9.67 -6.02
C TYR A 191 -12.05 -10.80 -6.97
N GLY A 192 -10.78 -10.86 -7.32
CA GLY A 192 -10.17 -11.89 -8.14
C GLY A 192 -8.91 -11.44 -8.85
N PRO A 193 -8.42 -12.21 -9.85
CA PRO A 193 -7.24 -11.86 -10.62
C PRO A 193 -7.33 -10.45 -11.18
N ALA A 194 -6.27 -9.66 -10.99
CA ALA A 194 -6.24 -8.26 -11.41
C ALA A 194 -6.52 -8.09 -12.91
N GLU A 195 -6.00 -9.00 -13.74
CA GLU A 195 -6.26 -9.00 -15.18
C GLU A 195 -7.77 -9.11 -15.48
N SER A 196 -8.46 -10.04 -14.82
CA SER A 196 -9.90 -10.23 -15.03
C SER A 196 -10.70 -9.01 -14.58
N LEU A 197 -10.44 -8.50 -13.38
CA LEU A 197 -11.16 -7.33 -12.86
C LEU A 197 -10.94 -6.07 -13.68
N LEU A 198 -9.71 -5.85 -14.15
CA LEU A 198 -9.33 -4.59 -14.81
C LEU A 198 -9.60 -4.55 -16.31
N TYR A 199 -9.83 -5.70 -16.96
CA TYR A 199 -10.11 -5.77 -18.40
C TYR A 199 -11.47 -6.38 -18.73
N SER A 200 -12.04 -7.21 -17.85
CA SER A 200 -13.30 -7.91 -18.07
C SER A 200 -14.18 -7.94 -16.82
N PRO A 201 -14.47 -6.77 -16.20
CA PRO A 201 -15.24 -6.70 -14.96
C PRO A 201 -16.66 -7.25 -15.15
N THR A 202 -17.18 -7.93 -14.11
CA THR A 202 -18.54 -8.47 -14.13
C THR A 202 -19.55 -7.47 -13.60
N ARG A 203 -19.19 -6.71 -12.56
CA ARG A 203 -20.09 -5.73 -11.93
C ARG A 203 -20.19 -4.44 -12.73
N VAL A 204 -21.42 -3.93 -12.87
CA VAL A 204 -21.69 -2.65 -13.56
C VAL A 204 -21.00 -1.48 -12.88
N GLU A 205 -20.92 -1.52 -11.55
CA GLU A 205 -20.26 -0.51 -10.74
C GLU A 205 -18.76 -0.43 -11.03
N LEU A 206 -18.11 -1.58 -11.18
CA LEU A 206 -16.68 -1.63 -11.53
C LEU A 206 -16.47 -1.16 -12.98
N LYS A 207 -17.33 -1.55 -13.93
CA LYS A 207 -17.28 -1.06 -15.31
C LYS A 207 -17.30 0.46 -15.37
N ARG A 208 -18.27 1.10 -14.69
CA ARG A 208 -18.37 2.56 -14.60
C ARG A 208 -17.15 3.21 -13.94
N PHE A 209 -16.62 2.57 -12.88
CA PHE A 209 -15.40 3.05 -12.23
C PHE A 209 -14.22 3.02 -13.19
N LEU A 210 -14.02 1.93 -13.93
CA LEU A 210 -12.94 1.79 -14.90
C LEU A 210 -13.06 2.76 -16.08
N GLU A 211 -14.28 3.00 -16.57
CA GLU A 211 -14.56 4.01 -17.61
C GLU A 211 -14.20 5.43 -17.15
N PHE A 212 -14.48 5.75 -15.88
CA PHE A 212 -14.25 7.09 -15.36
C PHE A 212 -12.79 7.37 -14.98
N TYR A 213 -12.08 6.37 -14.43
CA TYR A 213 -10.70 6.50 -13.94
C TYR A 213 -9.66 5.85 -14.86
N GLY A 214 -10.08 5.16 -15.93
CA GLY A 214 -9.18 4.37 -16.78
C GLY A 214 -8.64 5.10 -18.02
N ASN A 215 -9.08 6.33 -18.25
CA ASN A 215 -8.64 7.20 -19.35
C ASN A 215 -7.46 8.07 -18.95
#